data_f6e855e7637b6902cd68bb0414e01d0a
#
_entry.id   f6e855e7637b6902cd68bb0414e01d0a
#
_cell.length_a   1.000
_cell.length_b   1.000
_cell.length_c   1.000
_cell.angle_alpha   90.00
_cell.angle_beta   90.00
_cell.angle_gamma   90.00
#
_symmetry.space_group_name_H-M   'P 1'
#
loop_
_entity.id
_entity.type
_entity.pdbx_description
1 polymer ?
#
loop_
_entity_poly.entity_id
_entity_poly.type
_entity_poly.pdbx_seq_one_letter_code
_entity_poly.pdbx_strand_id
1 'polypeptide(L)'
;YHLNKEDIVNFAANVNPLGLSESVKAAAASHLDLLSSYPDREYTSLRETISGYCGIPADFVLPGNGSSELISLLIETRAPKKTLILGPTYSEYSRELALSGSSQDYYHLRESDDFVLDIPDLCRTLENGYDFLILCNPNNPTSSAVLTGGMEALPAFCRAHDIFVMIDETYVEFAPVVSNVTAVPFTRRYHNLMILRGVSKFFAAPGMRLGYGITGNKDFLE
;
A
#
# COMPACT_ATOMS: atom_id res chain seq x y z
N TYR A 1 28.34 -2.09 17.23
CA TYR A 1 28.02 -3.20 18.13
C TYR A 1 28.80 -4.42 17.67
N HIS A 2 29.58 -5.06 18.56
CA HIS A 2 30.38 -6.27 18.28
C HIS A 2 29.55 -7.53 18.62
N LEU A 3 28.36 -7.65 18.04
CA LEU A 3 27.49 -8.82 18.22
C LEU A 3 27.71 -9.78 17.05
N ASN A 4 27.77 -11.08 17.32
CA ASN A 4 27.73 -12.08 16.26
C ASN A 4 26.31 -12.06 15.63
N LYS A 5 26.26 -12.23 14.32
CA LYS A 5 25.00 -12.23 13.57
C LYS A 5 24.01 -13.30 14.06
N GLU A 6 24.54 -14.39 14.57
CA GLU A 6 23.80 -15.56 15.09
C GLU A 6 23.09 -15.27 16.44
N ASP A 7 23.62 -14.29 17.20
CA ASP A 7 23.06 -13.89 18.50
C ASP A 7 21.98 -12.82 18.38
N ILE A 8 21.66 -12.36 17.14
CA ILE A 8 20.73 -11.27 16.90
C ILE A 8 19.38 -11.83 16.49
N VAL A 9 18.36 -11.60 17.34
CA VAL A 9 16.95 -11.78 16.94
C VAL A 9 16.47 -10.51 16.27
N ASN A 10 16.19 -10.60 14.97
CA ASN A 10 15.81 -9.43 14.16
C ASN A 10 14.31 -9.10 14.29
N PHE A 11 13.99 -8.03 14.99
CA PHE A 11 12.63 -7.44 15.06
C PHE A 11 12.49 -6.13 14.26
N ALA A 12 13.53 -5.73 13.50
CA ALA A 12 13.55 -4.44 12.84
C ALA A 12 12.77 -4.42 11.50
N ALA A 13 12.50 -5.59 10.91
CA ALA A 13 11.84 -5.69 9.63
C ALA A 13 10.73 -6.75 9.67
N ASN A 14 9.51 -6.36 9.33
CA ASN A 14 8.35 -7.25 9.26
C ASN A 14 8.35 -8.05 7.94
N VAL A 15 9.45 -8.75 7.66
CA VAL A 15 9.60 -9.64 6.50
C VAL A 15 9.23 -11.06 6.90
N ASN A 16 8.58 -11.80 6.02
CA ASN A 16 8.23 -13.19 6.25
C ASN A 16 9.46 -13.99 6.70
N PRO A 17 9.45 -14.57 7.91
CA PRO A 17 10.62 -15.29 8.47
C PRO A 17 10.97 -16.56 7.71
N LEU A 18 10.06 -17.10 6.89
CA LEU A 18 10.34 -18.27 6.04
C LEU A 18 11.30 -17.95 4.88
N GLY A 19 11.54 -16.64 4.63
CA GLY A 19 12.44 -16.18 3.59
C GLY A 19 11.88 -16.34 2.17
N LEU A 20 12.73 -16.04 1.19
CA LEU A 20 12.40 -16.14 -0.23
C LEU A 20 12.20 -17.60 -0.65
N SER A 21 11.11 -17.91 -1.35
CA SER A 21 10.81 -19.27 -1.79
C SER A 21 11.84 -19.80 -2.80
N GLU A 22 12.06 -21.10 -2.81
CA GLU A 22 13.00 -21.73 -3.74
C GLU A 22 12.60 -21.53 -5.21
N SER A 23 11.29 -21.49 -5.50
CA SER A 23 10.79 -21.20 -6.84
C SER A 23 11.16 -19.80 -7.32
N VAL A 24 11.08 -18.79 -6.45
CA VAL A 24 11.49 -17.42 -6.78
C VAL A 24 13.00 -17.31 -6.95
N LYS A 25 13.79 -18.00 -6.10
CA LYS A 25 15.25 -18.05 -6.27
C LYS A 25 15.66 -18.68 -7.60
N ALA A 26 15.03 -19.80 -7.96
CA ALA A 26 15.28 -20.48 -9.22
C ALA A 26 14.88 -19.62 -10.42
N ALA A 27 13.70 -18.97 -10.36
CA ALA A 27 13.26 -18.06 -11.42
C ALA A 27 14.24 -16.89 -11.58
N ALA A 28 14.68 -16.26 -10.51
CA ALA A 28 15.66 -15.17 -10.57
C ALA A 28 16.99 -15.63 -11.20
N ALA A 29 17.50 -16.79 -10.77
CA ALA A 29 18.74 -17.35 -11.32
C ALA A 29 18.64 -17.68 -12.81
N SER A 30 17.49 -18.20 -13.27
CA SER A 30 17.28 -18.56 -14.69
C SER A 30 17.06 -17.36 -15.63
N HIS A 31 16.91 -16.16 -15.10
CA HIS A 31 16.64 -14.94 -15.87
C HIS A 31 17.73 -13.87 -15.73
N LEU A 32 18.92 -14.24 -15.24
CA LEU A 32 20.03 -13.30 -15.08
C LEU A 32 20.48 -12.65 -16.39
N ASP A 33 20.32 -13.34 -17.52
CA ASP A 33 20.65 -12.80 -18.84
C ASP A 33 19.84 -11.57 -19.22
N LEU A 34 18.64 -11.39 -18.63
CA LEU A 34 17.83 -10.19 -18.83
C LEU A 34 18.51 -8.90 -18.34
N LEU A 35 19.50 -9.02 -17.41
CA LEU A 35 20.26 -7.87 -16.94
C LEU A 35 21.09 -7.19 -18.02
N SER A 36 21.34 -7.87 -19.13
CA SER A 36 22.07 -7.32 -20.27
C SER A 36 21.21 -6.48 -21.22
N SER A 37 19.90 -6.40 -20.99
CA SER A 37 18.94 -5.70 -21.82
C SER A 37 18.18 -4.64 -21.05
N TYR A 38 17.77 -3.56 -21.74
CA TYR A 38 16.83 -2.62 -21.12
C TYR A 38 15.46 -3.29 -20.91
N PRO A 39 14.80 -3.02 -19.78
CA PRO A 39 13.47 -3.55 -19.54
C PRO A 39 12.43 -2.95 -20.49
N ASP A 40 11.30 -3.65 -20.63
CA ASP A 40 10.11 -3.12 -21.27
C ASP A 40 9.61 -1.88 -20.52
N ARG A 41 9.53 -0.74 -21.22
CA ARG A 41 9.12 0.55 -20.63
C ARG A 41 7.68 0.54 -20.17
N GLU A 42 6.82 -0.23 -20.83
CA GLU A 42 5.40 -0.34 -20.50
C GLU A 42 5.13 -1.38 -19.41
N TYR A 43 6.15 -2.15 -19.00
CA TYR A 43 6.02 -3.24 -18.04
C TYR A 43 4.89 -4.23 -18.39
N THR A 44 4.68 -4.51 -19.68
CA THR A 44 3.51 -5.24 -20.20
C THR A 44 3.29 -6.57 -19.50
N SER A 45 4.29 -7.45 -19.50
CA SER A 45 4.16 -8.77 -18.88
C SER A 45 4.03 -8.71 -17.37
N LEU A 46 4.67 -7.74 -16.72
CA LEU A 46 4.54 -7.52 -15.27
C LEU A 46 3.13 -7.05 -14.90
N ARG A 47 2.59 -6.08 -15.64
CA ARG A 47 1.22 -5.58 -15.44
C ARG A 47 0.18 -6.67 -15.67
N GLU A 48 0.35 -7.51 -16.70
CA GLU A 48 -0.51 -8.66 -16.97
C GLU A 48 -0.45 -9.71 -15.84
N THR A 49 0.75 -9.99 -15.32
CA THR A 49 0.93 -10.93 -14.20
C THR A 49 0.25 -10.42 -12.94
N ILE A 50 0.44 -9.14 -12.59
CA ILE A 50 -0.22 -8.51 -11.43
C ILE A 50 -1.73 -8.45 -11.63
N SER A 51 -2.18 -8.15 -12.85
CA SER A 51 -3.60 -8.16 -13.26
C SER A 51 -4.25 -9.51 -12.97
N GLY A 52 -3.62 -10.60 -13.39
CA GLY A 52 -4.08 -11.96 -13.12
C GLY A 52 -4.10 -12.30 -11.62
N TYR A 53 -3.06 -11.88 -10.89
CA TYR A 53 -2.95 -12.10 -9.44
C TYR A 53 -4.02 -11.34 -8.64
N CYS A 54 -4.28 -10.10 -9.00
CA CYS A 54 -5.21 -9.21 -8.28
C CYS A 54 -6.65 -9.28 -8.83
N GLY A 55 -6.88 -9.90 -9.98
CA GLY A 55 -8.20 -9.98 -10.61
C GLY A 55 -8.72 -8.63 -11.12
N ILE A 56 -7.84 -7.75 -11.62
CA ILE A 56 -8.14 -6.39 -12.10
C ILE A 56 -7.60 -6.21 -13.53
N PRO A 57 -8.04 -5.19 -14.29
CA PRO A 57 -7.44 -4.88 -15.59
C PRO A 57 -5.96 -4.50 -15.48
N ALA A 58 -5.15 -4.88 -16.47
CA ALA A 58 -3.71 -4.60 -16.49
C ALA A 58 -3.41 -3.08 -16.59
N ASP A 59 -4.28 -2.32 -17.23
CA ASP A 59 -4.22 -0.86 -17.30
C ASP A 59 -4.52 -0.14 -15.98
N PHE A 60 -4.96 -0.86 -14.94
CA PHE A 60 -5.09 -0.32 -13.58
C PHE A 60 -3.80 -0.43 -12.76
N VAL A 61 -2.79 -1.15 -13.27
CA VAL A 61 -1.56 -1.44 -12.54
C VAL A 61 -0.48 -0.41 -12.86
N LEU A 62 0.10 0.19 -11.83
CA LEU A 62 1.26 1.07 -11.89
C LEU A 62 2.43 0.42 -11.15
N PRO A 63 3.41 -0.20 -11.82
CA PRO A 63 4.61 -0.72 -11.18
C PRO A 63 5.51 0.40 -10.66
N GLY A 64 6.24 0.13 -9.57
CA GLY A 64 7.21 1.07 -8.99
C GLY A 64 8.38 0.36 -8.30
N ASN A 65 9.41 1.11 -8.01
CA ASN A 65 10.62 0.65 -7.35
C ASN A 65 10.40 0.49 -5.82
N GLY A 66 9.52 -0.42 -5.45
CA GLY A 66 8.95 -0.58 -4.13
C GLY A 66 7.75 0.35 -3.91
N SER A 67 6.93 0.05 -2.90
CA SER A 67 5.77 0.90 -2.55
C SER A 67 6.17 2.30 -2.11
N SER A 68 7.38 2.50 -1.59
CA SER A 68 7.86 3.81 -1.15
C SER A 68 7.94 4.83 -2.29
N GLU A 69 8.41 4.42 -3.47
CA GLU A 69 8.40 5.31 -4.65
C GLU A 69 6.98 5.74 -5.01
N LEU A 70 6.04 4.80 -4.99
CA LEU A 70 4.64 5.09 -5.31
C LEU A 70 3.97 6.00 -4.28
N ILE A 71 4.34 5.90 -2.99
CA ILE A 71 3.89 6.82 -1.95
C ILE A 71 4.36 8.24 -2.28
N SER A 72 5.66 8.41 -2.57
CA SER A 72 6.25 9.71 -2.91
C SER A 72 5.61 10.31 -4.16
N LEU A 73 5.52 9.53 -5.25
CA LEU A 73 4.91 9.96 -6.52
C LEU A 73 3.43 10.36 -6.35
N LEU A 74 2.67 9.57 -5.58
CA LEU A 74 1.27 9.87 -5.34
C LEU A 74 1.10 11.19 -4.58
N ILE A 75 1.88 11.39 -3.51
CA ILE A 75 1.84 12.62 -2.72
C ILE A 75 2.30 13.82 -3.56
N GLU A 76 3.37 13.69 -4.33
CA GLU A 76 3.87 14.75 -5.21
C GLU A 76 2.85 15.13 -6.27
N THR A 77 2.27 14.13 -6.95
CA THR A 77 1.30 14.37 -8.04
C THR A 77 -0.04 14.93 -7.53
N ARG A 78 -0.52 14.43 -6.38
CA ARG A 78 -1.76 14.92 -5.77
C ARG A 78 -1.59 16.28 -5.10
N ALA A 79 -0.37 16.59 -4.65
CA ALA A 79 -0.03 17.81 -3.91
C ALA A 79 -1.09 18.16 -2.85
N PRO A 80 -1.40 17.24 -1.91
CA PRO A 80 -2.49 17.43 -0.97
C PRO A 80 -2.21 18.63 -0.05
N LYS A 81 -3.25 19.39 0.26
CA LYS A 81 -3.14 20.54 1.18
C LYS A 81 -3.24 20.10 2.63
N LYS A 82 -4.18 19.20 2.90
CA LYS A 82 -4.42 18.71 4.26
C LYS A 82 -4.75 17.22 4.25
N THR A 83 -3.85 16.43 4.82
CA THR A 83 -3.94 14.96 4.86
C THR A 83 -4.34 14.47 6.24
N LEU A 84 -5.26 13.50 6.30
CA LEU A 84 -5.52 12.70 7.49
C LEU A 84 -4.81 11.36 7.38
N ILE A 85 -4.02 11.00 8.39
CA ILE A 85 -3.31 9.72 8.48
C ILE A 85 -3.93 8.88 9.58
N LEU A 86 -4.26 7.63 9.30
CA LEU A 86 -4.66 6.67 10.33
C LEU A 86 -3.44 6.31 11.19
N GLY A 87 -3.49 6.55 12.49
CA GLY A 87 -2.37 6.31 13.40
C GLY A 87 -2.75 5.44 14.62
N PRO A 88 -1.77 4.75 15.26
CA PRO A 88 -0.36 4.68 14.86
C PRO A 88 -0.17 3.89 13.56
N THR A 89 0.81 4.28 12.72
CA THR A 89 1.06 3.65 11.44
C THR A 89 2.52 3.80 10.98
N TYR A 90 2.81 3.41 9.75
CA TYR A 90 4.12 3.49 9.14
C TYR A 90 4.58 4.94 8.95
N SER A 91 5.77 5.27 9.44
CA SER A 91 6.28 6.64 9.54
C SER A 91 6.60 7.31 8.19
N GLU A 92 6.79 6.53 7.12
CA GLU A 92 7.14 7.11 5.82
C GLU A 92 6.01 7.97 5.23
N TYR A 93 4.75 7.70 5.55
CA TYR A 93 3.64 8.56 5.09
C TYR A 93 3.82 10.00 5.58
N SER A 94 4.05 10.15 6.88
CA SER A 94 4.28 11.46 7.50
C SER A 94 5.53 12.14 6.96
N ARG A 95 6.60 11.35 6.74
CA ARG A 95 7.84 11.87 6.18
C ARG A 95 7.64 12.43 4.78
N GLU A 96 7.00 11.69 3.89
CA GLU A 96 6.77 12.12 2.50
C GLU A 96 5.84 13.34 2.43
N LEU A 97 4.80 13.38 3.27
CA LEU A 97 3.93 14.56 3.38
C LEU A 97 4.69 15.80 3.88
N ALA A 98 5.58 15.63 4.86
CA ALA A 98 6.40 16.72 5.35
C ALA A 98 7.36 17.25 4.27
N LEU A 99 7.91 16.37 3.43
CA LEU A 99 8.76 16.76 2.30
C LEU A 99 7.99 17.53 1.22
N SER A 100 6.72 17.18 0.99
CA SER A 100 5.84 17.88 0.04
C SER A 100 5.30 19.21 0.57
N GLY A 101 5.46 19.50 1.86
CA GLY A 101 4.88 20.68 2.51
C GLY A 101 3.37 20.56 2.82
N SER A 102 2.80 19.37 2.72
CA SER A 102 1.41 19.11 3.09
C SER A 102 1.19 19.24 4.60
N SER A 103 0.08 19.85 5.01
CA SER A 103 -0.40 19.78 6.39
C SER A 103 -0.93 18.38 6.68
N GLN A 104 -0.66 17.86 7.88
CA GLN A 104 -1.07 16.50 8.24
C GLN A 104 -1.57 16.43 9.68
N ASP A 105 -2.63 15.66 9.86
CA ASP A 105 -3.20 15.31 11.15
C ASP A 105 -3.33 13.79 11.26
N TYR A 106 -3.49 13.29 12.50
CA TYR A 106 -3.69 11.86 12.76
C TYR A 106 -5.08 11.57 13.27
N TYR A 107 -5.74 10.57 12.69
CA TYR A 107 -6.86 9.88 13.31
C TYR A 107 -6.31 8.74 14.14
N HIS A 108 -6.40 8.85 15.48
CA HIS A 108 -5.79 7.89 16.39
C HIS A 108 -6.70 6.69 16.66
N LEU A 109 -6.27 5.51 16.26
CA LEU A 109 -6.83 4.25 16.74
C LEU A 109 -6.54 4.09 18.22
N ARG A 110 -7.48 3.52 18.96
CA ARG A 110 -7.39 3.42 20.42
C ARG A 110 -7.18 1.98 20.85
N GLU A 111 -6.28 1.78 21.81
CA GLU A 111 -6.04 0.48 22.43
C GLU A 111 -7.29 -0.06 23.13
N SER A 112 -8.11 0.83 23.74
CA SER A 112 -9.39 0.47 24.36
C SER A 112 -10.39 -0.19 23.42
N ASP A 113 -10.24 0.05 22.12
CA ASP A 113 -11.11 -0.44 21.04
C ASP A 113 -10.38 -1.49 20.18
N ASP A 114 -9.34 -2.14 20.74
CA ASP A 114 -8.47 -3.11 20.05
C ASP A 114 -7.90 -2.57 18.71
N PHE A 115 -7.68 -1.25 18.63
CA PHE A 115 -7.25 -0.55 17.41
C PHE A 115 -8.17 -0.75 16.22
N VAL A 116 -9.43 -1.05 16.46
CA VAL A 116 -10.45 -1.19 15.39
C VAL A 116 -10.85 0.18 14.90
N LEU A 117 -10.90 0.34 13.56
CA LEU A 117 -11.32 1.59 12.94
C LEU A 117 -12.85 1.74 12.96
N ASP A 118 -13.33 2.85 13.55
CA ASP A 118 -14.72 3.30 13.41
C ASP A 118 -14.86 4.16 12.14
N ILE A 119 -15.35 3.56 11.04
CA ILE A 119 -15.51 4.26 9.77
C ILE A 119 -16.50 5.44 9.85
N PRO A 120 -17.67 5.34 10.48
CA PRO A 120 -18.55 6.48 10.71
C PRO A 120 -17.85 7.65 11.43
N ASP A 121 -17.04 7.38 12.44
CA ASP A 121 -16.29 8.42 13.16
C ASP A 121 -15.18 9.04 12.32
N LEU A 122 -14.45 8.19 11.56
CA LEU A 122 -13.46 8.67 10.60
C LEU A 122 -14.10 9.58 9.54
N CYS A 123 -15.26 9.21 8.99
CA CYS A 123 -15.98 10.05 8.03
C CYS A 123 -16.35 11.42 8.62
N ARG A 124 -16.86 11.48 9.86
CA ARG A 124 -17.10 12.76 10.55
C ARG A 124 -15.83 13.60 10.71
N THR A 125 -14.70 12.94 11.01
CA THR A 125 -13.42 13.63 11.12
C THR A 125 -12.99 14.23 9.78
N LEU A 126 -13.19 13.50 8.68
CA LEU A 126 -12.84 13.93 7.32
C LEU A 126 -13.61 15.17 6.85
N GLU A 127 -14.79 15.47 7.42
CA GLU A 127 -15.53 16.70 7.13
C GLU A 127 -14.80 18.00 7.53
N ASN A 128 -13.70 17.90 8.29
CA ASN A 128 -12.89 19.07 8.70
C ASN A 128 -11.91 19.56 7.61
N GLY A 129 -12.23 19.33 6.33
CA GLY A 129 -11.54 19.93 5.19
C GLY A 129 -10.25 19.23 4.79
N TYR A 130 -10.18 17.92 4.96
CA TYR A 130 -9.12 17.07 4.40
C TYR A 130 -9.39 16.83 2.91
N ASP A 131 -8.31 16.77 2.12
CA ASP A 131 -8.35 16.44 0.69
C ASP A 131 -7.61 15.12 0.36
N PHE A 132 -6.94 14.54 1.37
CA PHE A 132 -6.25 13.27 1.24
C PHE A 132 -6.37 12.43 2.51
N LEU A 133 -6.58 11.13 2.34
CA LEU A 133 -6.61 10.13 3.42
C LEU A 133 -5.60 9.03 3.15
N ILE A 134 -4.78 8.72 4.15
CA ILE A 134 -3.85 7.60 4.11
C ILE A 134 -4.20 6.60 5.20
N LEU A 135 -4.38 5.35 4.82
CA LEU A 135 -4.52 4.24 5.76
C LEU A 135 -3.76 2.99 5.32
N CYS A 136 -3.26 2.24 6.28
CA CYS A 136 -2.64 0.94 6.08
C CYS A 136 -3.64 -0.15 6.48
N ASN A 137 -3.89 -1.14 5.61
CA ASN A 137 -4.86 -2.20 5.85
C ASN A 137 -4.43 -3.56 5.28
N PRO A 138 -4.03 -4.52 6.10
CA PRO A 138 -3.89 -4.50 7.58
C PRO A 138 -2.88 -3.47 8.05
N ASN A 139 -3.16 -2.87 9.23
CA ASN A 139 -2.33 -1.78 9.74
C ASN A 139 -1.01 -2.28 10.36
N ASN A 140 0.05 -1.57 10.10
CA ASN A 140 1.34 -1.69 10.78
C ASN A 140 1.51 -0.47 11.71
N PRO A 141 1.64 -0.63 13.05
CA PRO A 141 2.03 -1.86 13.75
C PRO A 141 0.90 -2.66 14.41
N THR A 142 -0.35 -2.19 14.39
CA THR A 142 -1.43 -2.75 15.22
C THR A 142 -1.96 -4.11 14.78
N SER A 143 -1.67 -4.52 13.54
CA SER A 143 -2.23 -5.72 12.87
C SER A 143 -3.76 -5.70 12.71
N SER A 144 -4.44 -4.63 13.15
CA SER A 144 -5.87 -4.48 12.93
C SER A 144 -6.19 -4.33 11.45
N ALA A 145 -7.37 -4.80 11.05
CA ALA A 145 -7.81 -4.71 9.67
C ALA A 145 -9.28 -4.35 9.57
N VAL A 146 -9.60 -3.51 8.61
CA VAL A 146 -10.98 -3.24 8.19
C VAL A 146 -11.38 -4.29 7.18
N LEU A 147 -12.51 -4.94 7.41
CA LEU A 147 -13.04 -5.92 6.48
C LEU A 147 -13.66 -5.24 5.25
N THR A 148 -13.54 -5.90 4.10
CA THR A 148 -14.05 -5.41 2.81
C THR A 148 -15.52 -4.96 2.87
N GLY A 149 -16.38 -5.71 3.57
CA GLY A 149 -17.80 -5.34 3.71
C GLY A 149 -18.07 -4.02 4.44
N GLY A 150 -17.16 -3.60 5.34
CA GLY A 150 -17.23 -2.30 6.01
C GLY A 150 -16.50 -1.18 5.25
N MET A 151 -15.50 -1.54 4.46
CA MET A 151 -14.61 -0.60 3.78
C MET A 151 -15.29 0.21 2.68
N GLU A 152 -16.30 -0.33 1.99
CA GLU A 152 -16.89 0.30 0.80
C GLU A 152 -17.49 1.68 1.06
N ALA A 153 -18.01 1.92 2.27
CA ALA A 153 -18.58 3.21 2.65
C ALA A 153 -17.54 4.35 2.60
N LEU A 154 -16.26 4.03 2.89
CA LEU A 154 -15.19 5.03 3.00
C LEU A 154 -14.82 5.68 1.65
N PRO A 155 -14.46 4.94 0.57
CA PRO A 155 -14.16 5.57 -0.72
C PRO A 155 -15.39 6.25 -1.34
N ALA A 156 -16.60 5.78 -1.04
CA ALA A 156 -17.83 6.44 -1.48
C ALA A 156 -18.01 7.80 -0.81
N PHE A 157 -17.85 7.87 0.52
CA PHE A 157 -17.88 9.12 1.27
C PHE A 157 -16.78 10.08 0.79
N CYS A 158 -15.56 9.61 0.70
CA CYS A 158 -14.41 10.41 0.25
C CYS A 158 -14.62 10.99 -1.15
N ARG A 159 -15.22 10.22 -2.08
CA ARG A 159 -15.56 10.72 -3.42
C ARG A 159 -16.56 11.88 -3.36
N ALA A 160 -17.56 11.78 -2.50
CA ALA A 160 -18.57 12.83 -2.35
C ALA A 160 -18.02 14.14 -1.76
N HIS A 161 -16.84 14.09 -1.13
CA HIS A 161 -16.17 15.23 -0.48
C HIS A 161 -14.84 15.61 -1.15
N ASP A 162 -14.57 15.15 -2.38
CA ASP A 162 -13.35 15.40 -3.14
C ASP A 162 -12.05 14.97 -2.42
N ILE A 163 -12.13 13.93 -1.59
CA ILE A 163 -11.00 13.37 -0.85
C ILE A 163 -10.43 12.18 -1.63
N PHE A 164 -9.12 12.20 -1.89
CA PHE A 164 -8.43 11.04 -2.44
C PHE A 164 -7.99 10.10 -1.33
N VAL A 165 -8.06 8.79 -1.58
CA VAL A 165 -7.75 7.75 -0.59
C VAL A 165 -6.59 6.90 -1.08
N MET A 166 -5.54 6.79 -0.26
CA MET A 166 -4.49 5.81 -0.41
C MET A 166 -4.66 4.70 0.65
N ILE A 167 -4.76 3.46 0.21
CA ILE A 167 -4.78 2.29 1.10
C ILE A 167 -3.52 1.47 0.84
N ASP A 168 -2.65 1.38 1.84
CA ASP A 168 -1.48 0.53 1.78
C ASP A 168 -1.83 -0.89 2.25
N GLU A 169 -1.86 -1.82 1.30
CA GLU A 169 -2.12 -3.25 1.50
C GLU A 169 -0.82 -4.08 1.49
N THR A 170 0.32 -3.52 1.85
CA THR A 170 1.61 -4.24 1.88
C THR A 170 1.58 -5.52 2.74
N TYR A 171 0.64 -5.62 3.67
CA TYR A 171 0.49 -6.78 4.57
C TYR A 171 -0.75 -7.63 4.26
N VAL A 172 -1.48 -7.36 3.20
CA VAL A 172 -2.77 -8.01 2.93
C VAL A 172 -2.66 -9.54 2.74
N GLU A 173 -1.56 -10.02 2.19
CA GLU A 173 -1.32 -11.44 1.98
C GLU A 173 -1.14 -12.23 3.28
N PHE A 174 -0.88 -11.58 4.42
CA PHE A 174 -0.87 -12.21 5.74
C PHE A 174 -2.27 -12.45 6.31
N ALA A 175 -3.31 -11.86 5.72
CA ALA A 175 -4.67 -12.11 6.15
C ALA A 175 -5.09 -13.56 5.85
N PRO A 176 -5.82 -14.23 6.75
CA PRO A 176 -6.29 -15.60 6.53
C PRO A 176 -7.10 -15.77 5.23
N VAL A 177 -7.86 -14.74 4.86
CA VAL A 177 -8.64 -14.68 3.61
C VAL A 177 -8.49 -13.27 3.03
N VAL A 178 -7.64 -13.12 2.02
CA VAL A 178 -7.33 -11.83 1.40
C VAL A 178 -8.58 -11.10 0.87
N SER A 179 -9.52 -11.82 0.27
CA SER A 179 -10.76 -11.24 -0.26
C SER A 179 -11.65 -10.57 0.80
N ASN A 180 -11.46 -10.90 2.08
CA ASN A 180 -12.22 -10.30 3.17
C ASN A 180 -11.61 -8.99 3.68
N VAL A 181 -10.40 -8.63 3.22
CA VAL A 181 -9.65 -7.46 3.72
C VAL A 181 -9.32 -6.47 2.61
N THR A 182 -9.10 -6.98 1.39
CA THR A 182 -8.66 -6.12 0.27
C THR A 182 -9.73 -5.13 -0.19
N ALA A 183 -9.28 -3.92 -0.50
CA ALA A 183 -10.07 -2.88 -1.14
C ALA A 183 -9.88 -2.84 -2.68
N VAL A 184 -9.06 -3.73 -3.25
CA VAL A 184 -8.78 -3.78 -4.70
C VAL A 184 -10.05 -3.78 -5.56
N PRO A 185 -11.13 -4.55 -5.25
CA PRO A 185 -12.34 -4.53 -6.09
C PRO A 185 -12.99 -3.15 -6.22
N PHE A 186 -12.79 -2.26 -5.25
CA PHE A 186 -13.38 -0.92 -5.24
C PHE A 186 -12.73 0.02 -6.26
N THR A 187 -11.50 -0.25 -6.71
CA THR A 187 -10.80 0.56 -7.73
C THR A 187 -11.54 0.60 -9.06
N ARG A 188 -12.40 -0.39 -9.35
CA ARG A 188 -13.28 -0.40 -10.54
C ARG A 188 -14.40 0.65 -10.49
N ARG A 189 -14.77 1.11 -9.28
CA ARG A 189 -15.91 2.01 -9.05
C ARG A 189 -15.49 3.39 -8.57
N TYR A 190 -14.35 3.47 -7.90
CA TYR A 190 -13.89 4.69 -7.22
C TYR A 190 -12.54 5.13 -7.77
N HIS A 191 -12.54 6.18 -8.60
CA HIS A 191 -11.33 6.76 -9.20
C HIS A 191 -10.55 7.67 -8.23
N ASN A 192 -11.11 7.95 -7.06
CA ASN A 192 -10.45 8.65 -5.95
C ASN A 192 -9.72 7.68 -5.00
N LEU A 193 -9.36 6.49 -5.47
CA LEU A 193 -8.75 5.42 -4.67
C LEU A 193 -7.53 4.86 -5.36
N MET A 194 -6.43 4.74 -4.61
CA MET A 194 -5.26 3.95 -4.99
C MET A 194 -4.91 2.95 -3.90
N ILE A 195 -4.71 1.70 -4.29
CA ILE A 195 -4.23 0.64 -3.42
C ILE A 195 -2.75 0.43 -3.69
N LEU A 196 -1.93 0.36 -2.65
CA LEU A 196 -0.51 0.03 -2.77
C LEU A 196 -0.25 -1.39 -2.29
N ARG A 197 0.58 -2.13 -3.00
CA ARG A 197 1.06 -3.46 -2.63
C ARG A 197 2.53 -3.63 -2.99
N GLY A 198 3.17 -4.67 -2.48
CA GLY A 198 4.56 -4.96 -2.80
C GLY A 198 4.99 -6.35 -2.41
N VAL A 199 6.14 -6.78 -2.92
CA VAL A 199 6.69 -8.12 -2.68
C VAL A 199 7.62 -8.20 -1.46
N SER A 200 7.85 -7.09 -0.78
CA SER A 200 8.87 -6.97 0.26
C SER A 200 8.58 -7.79 1.52
N LYS A 201 7.30 -7.96 1.89
CA LYS A 201 6.92 -8.51 3.20
C LYS A 201 6.53 -9.97 3.12
N PHE A 202 5.36 -10.28 2.58
CA PHE A 202 4.87 -11.66 2.48
C PHE A 202 5.77 -12.54 1.61
N PHE A 203 6.16 -12.05 0.44
CA PHE A 203 7.02 -12.79 -0.49
C PHE A 203 8.51 -12.78 -0.10
N ALA A 204 8.86 -12.10 0.99
CA ALA A 204 10.22 -11.99 1.52
C ALA A 204 11.26 -11.51 0.50
N ALA A 205 10.87 -10.62 -0.41
CA ALA A 205 11.71 -10.11 -1.49
C ALA A 205 12.00 -8.59 -1.41
N PRO A 206 12.41 -8.03 -0.26
CA PRO A 206 12.61 -6.59 -0.13
C PRO A 206 13.71 -6.05 -1.07
N GLY A 207 14.69 -6.88 -1.42
CA GLY A 207 15.79 -6.51 -2.32
C GLY A 207 15.37 -6.39 -3.80
N MET A 208 14.27 -6.99 -4.22
CA MET A 208 13.76 -6.86 -5.59
C MET A 208 13.23 -5.47 -5.90
N ARG A 209 12.93 -4.68 -4.88
CA ARG A 209 12.41 -3.31 -5.02
C ARG A 209 11.18 -3.23 -5.93
N LEU A 210 10.28 -4.20 -5.84
CA LEU A 210 9.01 -4.21 -6.58
C LEU A 210 7.84 -3.86 -5.66
N GLY A 211 7.15 -2.78 -6.00
CA GLY A 211 5.85 -2.41 -5.50
C GLY A 211 4.92 -2.10 -6.68
N TYR A 212 3.64 -2.04 -6.42
CA TYR A 212 2.68 -1.65 -7.43
C TYR A 212 1.48 -0.93 -6.82
N GLY A 213 1.00 0.07 -7.54
CA GLY A 213 -0.26 0.76 -7.31
C GLY A 213 -1.37 0.15 -8.15
N ILE A 214 -2.59 0.16 -7.62
CA ILE A 214 -3.79 -0.26 -8.33
C ILE A 214 -4.82 0.85 -8.22
N THR A 215 -5.22 1.40 -9.35
CA THR A 215 -6.23 2.46 -9.42
C THR A 215 -6.99 2.43 -10.73
N GLY A 216 -8.25 2.84 -10.72
CA GLY A 216 -9.03 3.11 -11.93
C GLY A 216 -8.95 4.57 -12.39
N ASN A 217 -8.10 5.37 -11.76
CA ASN A 217 -7.87 6.77 -12.11
C ASN A 217 -6.92 6.87 -13.32
N LYS A 218 -7.46 7.14 -14.50
CA LYS A 218 -6.65 7.21 -15.73
C LYS A 218 -5.72 8.41 -15.76
N ASP A 219 -6.12 9.53 -15.18
CA ASP A 219 -5.29 10.75 -15.14
C ASP A 219 -4.01 10.54 -14.32
N PHE A 220 -3.98 9.51 -13.47
CA PHE A 220 -2.83 9.15 -12.67
C PHE A 220 -1.93 8.08 -13.32
N LEU A 221 -2.46 7.37 -14.32
CA LEU A 221 -1.78 6.25 -14.99
C LEU A 221 -1.10 6.67 -16.29
N GLU A 222 -1.37 7.89 -16.77
CA GLU A 222 -0.76 8.55 -17.94
C GLU A 222 0.44 9.41 -17.53
#